data_625d1d048ed6131979b9a9b2cc0c6814
#
_entry.id   625d1d048ed6131979b9a9b2cc0c6814
#
_cell.length_a   1.000
_cell.length_b   1.000
_cell.length_c   1.000
_cell.angle_alpha   90.00
_cell.angle_beta   90.00
_cell.angle_gamma   90.00
#
_symmetry.space_group_name_H-M   'P 1'
#
loop_
_entity.id
_entity.type
_entity.pdbx_description
1 polymer ?
#
loop_
_entity_poly.entity_id
_entity_poly.type
_entity_poly.pdbx_seq_one_letter_code
_entity_poly.pdbx_strand_id
1 'polypeptide(L)'
;LREDRSALGGSAILREVSIEMGLEKPVHVMVILPRIREGKVPAFLGINFSGNYALVDDPKVALPEGWVYDRYTKGGSGRAAEEARGTQRDAWAIQRTVERGYGVVTFYNGDVVSDRADLAEPVLARLGGWTGERSADGTGTLMAWAWAFSRVMDYVQTVEEIDGARVA
;
A
#
# COMPACT_ATOMS: atom_id res chain seq x y z
N LEU A 1 1.70 14.46 -2.22
CA LEU A 1 2.42 14.07 -0.99
C LEU A 1 1.76 14.70 0.23
N ARG A 2 1.41 13.91 1.20
CA ARG A 2 1.03 14.32 2.56
C ARG A 2 2.10 13.81 3.54
N GLU A 3 2.47 14.63 4.52
CA GLU A 3 3.38 14.24 5.59
C GLU A 3 2.80 14.63 6.96
N ASP A 4 2.82 13.69 7.92
CA ASP A 4 2.54 13.91 9.33
C ASP A 4 3.77 13.49 10.15
N ARG A 5 4.37 14.44 10.85
CA ARG A 5 5.56 14.23 11.70
C ARG A 5 5.22 13.86 13.14
N SER A 6 3.93 13.76 13.46
CA SER A 6 3.44 13.40 14.80
C SER A 6 2.69 12.07 14.84
N ALA A 7 2.77 11.29 13.77
CA ALA A 7 2.12 10.00 13.68
C ALA A 7 2.53 9.04 14.81
N LEU A 8 1.67 8.09 15.11
CA LEU A 8 1.86 7.08 16.15
C LEU A 8 2.26 7.69 17.52
N GLY A 9 1.51 8.73 17.95
CA GLY A 9 1.80 9.41 19.21
C GLY A 9 3.11 10.19 19.24
N GLY A 10 3.59 10.61 18.08
CA GLY A 10 4.82 11.38 17.93
C GLY A 10 6.09 10.53 17.75
N SER A 11 5.98 9.21 17.68
CA SER A 11 7.12 8.30 17.46
C SER A 11 7.50 8.14 15.98
N ALA A 12 6.62 8.50 15.05
CA ALA A 12 6.79 8.29 13.62
C ALA A 12 6.56 9.53 12.76
N ILE A 13 7.11 9.47 11.56
CA ILE A 13 6.73 10.30 10.42
C ILE A 13 5.92 9.40 9.48
N LEU A 14 4.70 9.81 9.14
CA LEU A 14 3.86 9.15 8.16
C LEU A 14 3.78 10.00 6.90
N ARG A 15 4.04 9.38 5.74
CA ARG A 15 3.85 10.00 4.42
C ARG A 15 2.87 9.18 3.60
N GLU A 16 1.98 9.85 2.91
CA GLU A 16 1.18 9.29 1.82
C GLU A 16 1.65 9.89 0.51
N VAL A 17 1.98 9.02 -0.42
CA VAL A 17 2.51 9.37 -1.74
C VAL A 17 1.65 8.70 -2.79
N SER A 18 1.22 9.46 -3.78
CA SER A 18 0.54 8.91 -4.96
C SER A 18 1.56 8.71 -6.07
N ILE A 19 1.66 7.49 -6.58
CA ILE A 19 2.60 7.13 -7.66
C ILE A 19 1.78 6.81 -8.92
N GLU A 20 2.03 7.58 -9.96
CA GLU A 20 1.47 7.32 -11.29
C GLU A 20 2.21 6.16 -11.95
N MET A 21 1.52 5.07 -12.22
CA MET A 21 2.10 3.85 -12.81
C MET A 21 1.50 3.51 -14.18
N GLY A 22 0.81 4.47 -14.84
CA GLY A 22 0.08 4.19 -16.09
C GLY A 22 -1.21 3.40 -15.89
N LEU A 23 -1.67 3.26 -14.64
CA LEU A 23 -2.96 2.71 -14.29
C LEU A 23 -4.05 3.79 -14.44
N GLU A 24 -5.31 3.42 -14.25
CA GLU A 24 -6.43 4.38 -14.30
C GLU A 24 -6.35 5.40 -13.16
N LYS A 25 -5.85 4.95 -12.01
CA LYS A 25 -5.66 5.76 -10.82
C LYS A 25 -4.24 5.59 -10.29
N PRO A 26 -3.72 6.58 -9.54
CA PRO A 26 -2.44 6.43 -8.87
C PRO A 26 -2.49 5.35 -7.79
N VAL A 27 -1.35 4.74 -7.53
CA VAL A 27 -1.17 3.84 -6.38
C VAL A 27 -0.77 4.67 -5.16
N HIS A 28 -1.53 4.53 -4.07
CA HIS A 28 -1.26 5.24 -2.82
C HIS A 28 -0.31 4.45 -1.94
N VAL A 29 0.90 4.95 -1.82
CA VAL A 29 1.95 4.37 -0.98
C VAL A 29 1.99 5.09 0.37
N MET A 30 1.94 4.33 1.45
CA MET A 30 2.14 4.83 2.80
C MET A 30 3.56 4.46 3.26
N VAL A 31 4.33 5.47 3.67
CA VAL A 31 5.68 5.34 4.22
C VAL A 31 5.64 5.78 5.66
N ILE A 32 6.07 4.92 6.58
CA ILE A 32 6.14 5.21 8.01
C ILE A 32 7.57 5.00 8.47
N LEU A 33 8.17 6.04 9.02
CA LEU A 33 9.57 6.08 9.43
C LEU A 33 9.69 6.42 10.92
N PRO A 34 10.70 5.90 11.63
CA PRO A 34 11.05 6.39 12.96
C PRO A 34 11.30 7.90 12.91
N ARG A 35 10.68 8.65 13.82
CA ARG A 35 10.91 10.10 13.90
C ARG A 35 12.33 10.43 14.39
N ILE A 36 12.79 9.66 15.38
CA ILE A 36 14.17 9.76 15.91
C ILE A 36 14.96 8.62 15.28
N ARG A 37 16.01 8.96 14.56
CA ARG A 37 16.89 8.00 13.87
C ARG A 37 18.27 8.58 13.66
N GLU A 38 19.25 7.70 13.59
CA GLU A 38 20.63 8.02 13.20
C GLU A 38 20.85 7.52 11.76
N GLY A 39 20.85 8.43 10.79
CA GLY A 39 21.05 8.09 9.38
C GLY A 39 19.86 7.38 8.72
N LYS A 40 20.19 6.53 7.74
CA LYS A 40 19.19 5.75 6.98
C LYS A 40 18.75 4.52 7.75
N VAL A 41 17.45 4.20 7.67
CA VAL A 41 16.87 3.04 8.33
C VAL A 41 16.59 1.90 7.35
N PRO A 42 16.71 0.64 7.76
CA PRO A 42 16.16 -0.48 7.00
C PRO A 42 14.63 -0.41 7.00
N ALA A 43 13.99 -0.99 5.99
CA ALA A 43 12.54 -0.95 5.89
C ALA A 43 11.95 -2.29 5.46
N PHE A 44 10.68 -2.50 5.81
CA PHE A 44 9.84 -3.55 5.25
C PHE A 44 8.93 -2.94 4.19
N LEU A 45 8.91 -3.55 3.00
CA LEU A 45 7.99 -3.21 1.93
C LEU A 45 6.96 -4.33 1.79
N GLY A 46 5.69 -4.02 1.98
CA GLY A 46 4.61 -5.00 1.93
C GLY A 46 3.38 -4.50 1.20
N ILE A 47 2.70 -5.40 0.47
CA ILE A 47 1.37 -5.13 -0.07
C ILE A 47 0.33 -5.44 1.01
N ASN A 48 -0.66 -4.57 1.19
CA ASN A 48 -1.77 -4.83 2.08
C ASN A 48 -3.07 -5.09 1.31
N PHE A 49 -3.98 -5.81 1.95
CA PHE A 49 -5.26 -6.24 1.39
C PHE A 49 -6.48 -5.56 2.03
N SER A 50 -6.23 -4.57 2.89
CA SER A 50 -7.27 -3.90 3.67
C SER A 50 -7.40 -2.40 3.38
N GLY A 51 -6.46 -1.85 2.61
CA GLY A 51 -6.28 -0.41 2.44
C GLY A 51 -5.40 0.19 3.54
N ASN A 52 -4.65 1.21 3.19
CA ASN A 52 -3.70 1.87 4.12
C ASN A 52 -4.39 2.39 5.39
N TYR A 53 -5.63 2.86 5.28
CA TYR A 53 -6.42 3.37 6.41
C TYR A 53 -6.68 2.32 7.50
N ALA A 54 -6.75 1.05 7.14
CA ALA A 54 -6.99 -0.02 8.12
C ALA A 54 -5.75 -0.34 8.98
N LEU A 55 -4.57 0.11 8.56
CA LEU A 55 -3.30 -0.19 9.22
C LEU A 55 -2.94 0.82 10.32
N VAL A 56 -3.52 2.02 10.27
CA VAL A 56 -3.25 3.11 11.22
C VAL A 56 -4.55 3.78 11.63
N ASP A 57 -4.63 4.22 12.87
CA ASP A 57 -5.76 4.98 13.39
C ASP A 57 -5.51 6.49 13.19
N ASP A 58 -5.41 6.91 11.92
CA ASP A 58 -5.26 8.30 11.53
C ASP A 58 -6.40 8.68 10.58
N PRO A 59 -7.33 9.56 10.99
CA PRO A 59 -8.49 9.94 10.18
C PRO A 59 -8.12 10.67 8.88
N LYS A 60 -6.86 11.12 8.74
CA LYS A 60 -6.37 11.79 7.54
C LYS A 60 -5.87 10.81 6.47
N VAL A 61 -5.62 9.55 6.82
CA VAL A 61 -5.28 8.52 5.82
C VAL A 61 -6.51 8.21 4.99
N ALA A 62 -6.38 8.39 3.68
CA ALA A 62 -7.49 8.27 2.75
C ALA A 62 -8.10 6.85 2.74
N LEU A 63 -9.42 6.79 2.61
CA LEU A 63 -10.10 5.54 2.29
C LEU A 63 -9.83 5.18 0.82
N PRO A 64 -9.58 3.91 0.48
CA PRO A 64 -9.48 3.49 -0.90
C PRO A 64 -10.82 3.69 -1.62
N GLU A 65 -10.77 4.19 -2.85
CA GLU A 65 -11.97 4.41 -3.67
C GLU A 65 -12.46 3.13 -4.34
N GLY A 66 -11.58 2.14 -4.50
CA GLY A 66 -11.85 0.86 -5.14
C GLY A 66 -12.62 -0.12 -4.26
N TRP A 67 -12.82 -1.33 -4.79
CA TRP A 67 -13.41 -2.42 -4.04
C TRP A 67 -12.46 -2.89 -2.93
N VAL A 68 -13.04 -3.14 -1.75
CA VAL A 68 -12.36 -3.79 -0.61
C VAL A 68 -13.14 -5.02 -0.17
N TYR A 69 -12.44 -5.96 0.49
CA TYR A 69 -13.08 -7.18 1.01
C TYR A 69 -14.18 -6.87 2.03
N ASP A 70 -15.21 -7.68 2.05
CA ASP A 70 -16.40 -7.49 2.90
C ASP A 70 -16.08 -7.32 4.39
N ARG A 71 -15.03 -7.97 4.88
CA ARG A 71 -14.56 -7.83 6.26
C ARG A 71 -14.06 -6.42 6.63
N TYR A 72 -13.78 -5.58 5.64
CA TYR A 72 -13.35 -4.17 5.80
C TYR A 72 -14.41 -3.19 5.32
N THR A 73 -15.64 -3.67 5.15
CA THR A 73 -16.77 -2.88 4.69
C THR A 73 -17.90 -2.92 5.72
N LYS A 74 -18.80 -1.95 5.62
CA LYS A 74 -20.06 -1.99 6.38
C LYS A 74 -21.12 -2.73 5.58
N GLY A 75 -21.58 -3.85 6.10
CA GLY A 75 -22.67 -4.63 5.50
C GLY A 75 -22.32 -5.26 4.14
N GLY A 76 -21.05 -5.59 3.88
CA GLY A 76 -20.63 -6.24 2.64
C GLY A 76 -20.78 -5.38 1.39
N SER A 77 -20.64 -4.06 1.53
CA SER A 77 -20.83 -3.11 0.44
C SER A 77 -19.73 -3.13 -0.63
N GLY A 78 -18.60 -3.80 -0.38
CA GLY A 78 -17.41 -3.75 -1.22
C GLY A 78 -16.70 -2.39 -1.22
N ARG A 79 -17.07 -1.49 -0.30
CA ARG A 79 -16.46 -0.16 -0.15
C ARG A 79 -15.86 0.01 1.24
N ALA A 80 -14.72 0.67 1.33
CA ALA A 80 -14.08 0.98 2.60
C ALA A 80 -15.04 1.76 3.52
N ALA A 81 -14.94 1.51 4.82
CA ALA A 81 -15.77 2.16 5.84
C ALA A 81 -14.90 2.62 7.01
N GLU A 82 -15.22 3.77 7.59
CA GLU A 82 -14.45 4.36 8.69
C GLU A 82 -14.34 3.43 9.91
N GLU A 83 -15.34 2.58 10.13
CA GLU A 83 -15.34 1.60 11.22
C GLU A 83 -14.22 0.55 11.13
N ALA A 84 -13.64 0.38 9.94
CA ALA A 84 -12.49 -0.52 9.73
C ALA A 84 -11.13 0.18 9.87
N ARG A 85 -11.12 1.49 10.14
CA ARG A 85 -9.88 2.26 10.35
C ARG A 85 -9.09 1.70 11.52
N GLY A 86 -7.79 1.49 11.33
CA GLY A 86 -6.88 0.99 12.36
C GLY A 86 -7.10 -0.45 12.80
N THR A 87 -8.07 -1.20 12.23
CA THR A 87 -8.38 -2.57 12.68
C THR A 87 -7.25 -3.58 12.42
N GLN A 88 -6.33 -3.27 11.53
CA GLN A 88 -5.19 -4.12 11.17
C GLN A 88 -3.85 -3.68 11.79
N ARG A 89 -3.84 -2.61 12.60
CA ARG A 89 -2.61 -2.05 13.18
C ARG A 89 -1.82 -3.07 13.99
N ASP A 90 -2.50 -3.93 14.74
CA ASP A 90 -1.85 -4.92 15.61
C ASP A 90 -1.26 -6.08 14.79
N ALA A 91 -1.96 -6.51 13.73
CA ALA A 91 -1.49 -7.55 12.81
C ALA A 91 -0.25 -7.09 12.04
N TRP A 92 -0.20 -5.83 11.64
CA TRP A 92 0.95 -5.24 10.96
C TRP A 92 2.06 -4.81 11.91
N ALA A 93 1.76 -4.69 13.20
CA ALA A 93 2.71 -4.33 14.26
C ALA A 93 3.57 -3.09 13.93
N ILE A 94 3.01 -2.11 13.20
CA ILE A 94 3.74 -0.95 12.65
C ILE A 94 4.43 -0.17 13.76
N GLN A 95 3.73 0.11 14.86
CA GLN A 95 4.32 0.85 15.97
C GLN A 95 5.57 0.15 16.51
N ARG A 96 5.48 -1.17 16.76
CA ARG A 96 6.62 -1.97 17.24
C ARG A 96 7.78 -2.00 16.27
N THR A 97 7.49 -2.04 14.96
CA THR A 97 8.48 -2.02 13.89
C THR A 97 9.25 -0.70 13.89
N VAL A 98 8.53 0.42 13.97
CA VAL A 98 9.11 1.76 14.02
C VAL A 98 9.93 1.97 15.32
N GLU A 99 9.42 1.53 16.47
CA GLU A 99 10.12 1.62 17.76
C GLU A 99 11.45 0.83 17.76
N ARG A 100 11.57 -0.17 16.90
CA ARG A 100 12.81 -0.93 16.68
C ARG A 100 13.75 -0.32 15.64
N GLY A 101 13.43 0.86 15.12
CA GLY A 101 14.25 1.59 14.15
C GLY A 101 14.09 1.17 12.70
N TYR A 102 13.01 0.45 12.36
CA TYR A 102 12.70 0.08 10.97
C TYR A 102 11.64 0.98 10.37
N GLY A 103 11.74 1.26 9.06
CA GLY A 103 10.67 1.83 8.27
C GLY A 103 9.65 0.78 7.85
N VAL A 104 8.44 1.23 7.54
CA VAL A 104 7.39 0.43 6.90
C VAL A 104 6.93 1.17 5.65
N VAL A 105 6.92 0.49 4.52
CA VAL A 105 6.38 0.97 3.26
C VAL A 105 5.28 0.00 2.83
N THR A 106 4.12 0.52 2.49
CA THR A 106 3.00 -0.35 2.08
C THR A 106 2.09 0.35 1.10
N PHE A 107 1.41 -0.44 0.28
CA PHE A 107 0.37 0.03 -0.63
C PHE A 107 -0.77 -0.99 -0.69
N TYR A 108 -1.95 -0.50 -1.08
CA TYR A 108 -3.13 -1.35 -1.19
C TYR A 108 -3.14 -2.10 -2.52
N ASN A 109 -3.37 -3.42 -2.48
CA ASN A 109 -3.43 -4.26 -3.68
C ASN A 109 -4.50 -3.79 -4.68
N GLY A 110 -5.64 -3.32 -4.17
CA GLY A 110 -6.76 -2.86 -4.97
C GLY A 110 -6.52 -1.56 -5.76
N ASP A 111 -5.50 -0.78 -5.39
CA ASP A 111 -5.06 0.38 -6.18
C ASP A 111 -4.37 -0.06 -7.48
N VAL A 112 -3.82 -1.28 -7.51
CA VAL A 112 -3.15 -1.86 -8.69
C VAL A 112 -4.13 -2.70 -9.48
N VAL A 113 -4.56 -3.81 -8.91
CA VAL A 113 -5.54 -4.75 -9.46
C VAL A 113 -6.33 -5.34 -8.31
N SER A 114 -7.64 -5.25 -8.37
CA SER A 114 -8.53 -5.84 -7.37
C SER A 114 -8.37 -7.36 -7.33
N ASP A 115 -8.41 -7.94 -6.14
CA ASP A 115 -8.44 -9.40 -5.94
C ASP A 115 -9.86 -9.97 -6.14
N ARG A 116 -10.44 -9.61 -7.26
CA ARG A 116 -11.78 -10.01 -7.68
C ARG A 116 -11.81 -10.10 -9.20
N ALA A 117 -12.11 -11.28 -9.73
CA ALA A 117 -11.89 -11.61 -11.13
C ALA A 117 -12.61 -10.64 -12.10
N ASP A 118 -13.87 -10.31 -11.84
CA ASP A 118 -14.67 -9.41 -12.67
C ASP A 118 -14.14 -7.97 -12.73
N LEU A 119 -13.41 -7.54 -11.71
CA LEU A 119 -12.76 -6.23 -11.66
C LEU A 119 -11.31 -6.27 -12.13
N ALA A 120 -10.65 -7.42 -11.99
CA ALA A 120 -9.25 -7.59 -12.36
C ALA A 120 -9.04 -7.68 -13.88
N GLU A 121 -9.88 -8.44 -14.58
CA GLU A 121 -9.69 -8.75 -16.01
C GLU A 121 -9.54 -7.50 -16.90
N PRO A 122 -10.34 -6.43 -16.78
CA PRO A 122 -10.14 -5.23 -17.60
C PRO A 122 -8.78 -4.53 -17.36
N VAL A 123 -8.31 -4.53 -16.12
CA VAL A 123 -7.01 -3.94 -15.76
C VAL A 123 -5.88 -4.79 -16.28
N LEU A 124 -5.97 -6.11 -16.09
CA LEU A 124 -4.97 -7.08 -16.56
C LEU A 124 -4.87 -7.06 -18.09
N ALA A 125 -6.00 -6.97 -18.80
CA ALA A 125 -6.02 -6.85 -20.26
C ALA A 125 -5.24 -5.62 -20.74
N ARG A 126 -5.44 -4.49 -20.07
CA ARG A 126 -4.72 -3.24 -20.37
C ARG A 126 -3.22 -3.37 -20.08
N LEU A 127 -2.83 -3.93 -18.93
CA LEU A 127 -1.44 -4.13 -18.54
C LEU A 127 -0.72 -5.14 -19.45
N GLY A 128 -1.40 -6.20 -19.85
CA GLY A 128 -0.87 -7.24 -20.71
C GLY A 128 -1.00 -6.98 -22.21
N GLY A 129 -1.76 -5.94 -22.59
CA GLY A 129 -1.92 -5.54 -24.01
C GLY A 129 -2.73 -6.50 -24.84
N TRP A 130 -3.70 -7.26 -24.26
CA TRP A 130 -4.56 -8.18 -25.03
C TRP A 130 -6.01 -7.70 -25.12
N THR A 131 -6.70 -8.24 -26.10
CA THR A 131 -8.15 -8.09 -26.31
C THR A 131 -8.79 -9.47 -26.36
N GLY A 132 -10.00 -9.62 -25.79
CA GLY A 132 -10.69 -10.91 -25.70
C GLY A 132 -10.25 -11.70 -24.45
N GLU A 133 -10.21 -13.03 -24.57
CA GLU A 133 -9.84 -13.91 -23.45
C GLU A 133 -8.33 -13.88 -23.20
N ARG A 134 -7.98 -13.91 -21.92
CA ARG A 134 -6.59 -13.99 -21.48
C ARG A 134 -6.02 -15.37 -21.79
N SER A 135 -4.84 -15.45 -22.41
CA SER A 135 -4.14 -16.72 -22.59
C SER A 135 -3.68 -17.31 -21.25
N ALA A 136 -3.46 -18.62 -21.20
CA ALA A 136 -3.07 -19.32 -19.99
C ALA A 136 -1.73 -18.80 -19.40
N ASP A 137 -0.84 -18.29 -20.24
CA ASP A 137 0.44 -17.66 -19.89
C ASP A 137 0.38 -16.12 -19.79
N GLY A 138 -0.79 -15.52 -19.94
CA GLY A 138 -0.99 -14.08 -19.82
C GLY A 138 -0.81 -13.56 -18.40
N THR A 139 -0.48 -12.28 -18.30
CA THR A 139 -0.30 -11.59 -17.02
C THR A 139 -1.48 -11.79 -16.08
N GLY A 140 -1.25 -12.38 -14.94
CA GLY A 140 -2.24 -12.55 -13.87
C GLY A 140 -2.09 -11.50 -12.77
N THR A 141 -3.03 -11.53 -11.83
CA THR A 141 -3.10 -10.57 -10.70
C THR A 141 -1.81 -10.55 -9.89
N LEU A 142 -1.23 -11.71 -9.57
CA LEU A 142 0.04 -11.77 -8.82
C LEU A 142 1.19 -11.11 -9.57
N MET A 143 1.25 -11.25 -10.89
CA MET A 143 2.29 -10.59 -11.69
C MET A 143 2.11 -9.07 -11.73
N ALA A 144 0.87 -8.59 -11.79
CA ALA A 144 0.58 -7.17 -11.72
C ALA A 144 0.98 -6.58 -10.36
N TRP A 145 0.72 -7.28 -9.26
CA TRP A 145 1.17 -6.88 -7.93
C TRP A 145 2.69 -6.90 -7.81
N ALA A 146 3.38 -7.95 -8.32
CA ALA A 146 4.83 -8.02 -8.33
C ALA A 146 5.47 -6.89 -9.15
N TRP A 147 4.87 -6.53 -10.29
CA TRP A 147 5.28 -5.36 -11.06
C TRP A 147 5.13 -4.06 -10.25
N ALA A 148 4.01 -3.88 -9.55
CA ALA A 148 3.80 -2.71 -8.70
C ALA A 148 4.82 -2.64 -7.54
N PHE A 149 5.18 -3.78 -6.94
CA PHE A 149 6.28 -3.84 -5.96
C PHE A 149 7.57 -3.25 -6.52
N SER A 150 7.93 -3.61 -7.77
CA SER A 150 9.13 -3.07 -8.42
C SER A 150 9.03 -1.55 -8.59
N ARG A 151 7.86 -1.03 -8.96
CA ARG A 151 7.66 0.43 -9.12
C ARG A 151 7.71 1.17 -7.78
N VAL A 152 7.12 0.58 -6.73
CA VAL A 152 7.23 1.14 -5.38
C VAL A 152 8.66 1.08 -4.87
N MET A 153 9.41 0.00 -5.19
CA MET A 153 10.82 -0.09 -4.82
C MET A 153 11.69 0.96 -5.52
N ASP A 154 11.40 1.30 -6.78
CA ASP A 154 12.07 2.42 -7.46
C ASP A 154 11.88 3.74 -6.68
N TYR A 155 10.65 4.00 -6.21
CA TYR A 155 10.38 5.14 -5.36
C TYR A 155 11.13 5.06 -4.01
N VAL A 156 11.10 3.90 -3.35
CA VAL A 156 11.77 3.69 -2.06
C VAL A 156 13.26 4.02 -2.13
N GLN A 157 13.92 3.72 -3.24
CA GLN A 157 15.33 4.05 -3.45
C GLN A 157 15.59 5.56 -3.54
N THR A 158 14.58 6.37 -3.80
CA THR A 158 14.69 7.84 -3.79
C THR A 158 14.44 8.46 -2.42
N VAL A 159 13.97 7.68 -1.44
CA VAL A 159 13.69 8.16 -0.09
C VAL A 159 14.98 8.23 0.71
N GLU A 160 15.45 9.43 0.97
CA GLU A 160 16.77 9.67 1.61
C GLU A 160 16.93 9.00 2.97
N GLU A 161 15.83 8.85 3.72
CA GLU A 161 15.83 8.27 5.05
C GLU A 161 15.84 6.74 5.07
N ILE A 162 15.59 6.08 3.93
CA ILE A 162 15.59 4.61 3.83
C ILE A 162 16.92 4.13 3.26
N ASP A 163 17.45 3.08 3.85
CA ASP A 163 18.55 2.32 3.26
C ASP A 163 18.01 1.36 2.21
N GLY A 164 18.05 1.77 0.94
CA GLY A 164 17.53 1.00 -0.17
C GLY A 164 18.18 -0.37 -0.37
N ALA A 165 19.35 -0.61 0.21
CA ALA A 165 20.02 -1.92 0.21
C ALA A 165 19.52 -2.86 1.33
N ARG A 166 18.76 -2.34 2.29
CA ARG A 166 18.20 -3.09 3.42
C ARG A 166 16.68 -2.97 3.46
N VAL A 167 16.03 -3.33 2.34
CA VAL A 167 14.57 -3.44 2.22
C VAL A 167 14.20 -4.90 2.05
N ALA A 168 13.28 -5.40 2.88
CA ALA A 168 12.78 -6.78 2.88
C ALA A 168 11.27 -6.83 2.60
#